data_aa07e62b2062ac4d71ab924b4ff05f37
#
_entry.id   aa07e62b2062ac4d71ab924b4ff05f37
#
_cell.length_a   1.000
_cell.length_b   1.000
_cell.length_c   1.000
_cell.angle_alpha   90.00
_cell.angle_beta   90.00
_cell.angle_gamma   90.00
#
_symmetry.space_group_name_H-M   'P 1'
#
loop_
_entity.id
_entity.type
_entity.pdbx_description
1 polymer ?
#
loop_
_entity_poly.entity_id
_entity_poly.type
_entity_poly.pdbx_seq_one_letter_code
_entity_poly.pdbx_strand_id
1 'polypeptide(L)'
;SLGWISMDSPTSIVINFVADAGFYFFPVFIGATASRKFGANIAISMLLGAMLIHPTFISMVAQGTPMSVFGLTIKAGNYANAVFPSILAIYVLSKLEKVLNKYTPEILRSICVPLFSILIMIPITFCFIAPLGANIGVVLSAIINFIYVNFGGFGVAVFACLQPIMVLTGMHVAMVPYGLQSFQTYGFLPNVIGTLINNFNQGAASLAVALKTKDKSLKSTAISAATTAIIAG
;
A
#
# COMPACT_ATOMS: atom_id res chain seq x y z
N SER A 1 23.55 6.23 4.09
CA SER A 1 24.60 5.33 3.57
C SER A 1 25.82 5.46 4.46
N LEU A 2 26.33 4.32 4.96
CA LEU A 2 27.54 4.29 5.81
C LEU A 2 28.84 4.56 5.01
N GLY A 3 28.74 5.04 3.77
CA GLY A 3 29.87 5.42 2.93
C GLY A 3 30.75 4.24 2.42
N TRP A 4 30.38 3.00 2.70
CA TRP A 4 31.19 1.83 2.37
C TRP A 4 31.03 1.34 0.93
N ILE A 5 29.92 1.70 0.27
CA ILE A 5 29.65 1.32 -1.12
C ILE A 5 29.16 2.58 -1.87
N SER A 6 29.77 2.87 -3.02
CA SER A 6 29.30 3.93 -3.89
C SER A 6 27.85 3.68 -4.34
N MET A 7 27.00 4.70 -4.31
CA MET A 7 25.60 4.61 -4.75
C MET A 7 25.48 4.12 -6.21
N ASP A 8 26.47 4.43 -7.04
CA ASP A 8 26.50 4.06 -8.47
C ASP A 8 27.15 2.70 -8.73
N SER A 9 27.58 1.98 -7.68
CA SER A 9 28.15 0.65 -7.88
C SER A 9 27.08 -0.35 -8.32
N PRO A 10 27.41 -1.31 -9.22
CA PRO A 10 26.47 -2.35 -9.66
C PRO A 10 25.84 -3.11 -8.48
N THR A 11 26.61 -3.36 -7.44
CA THR A 11 26.13 -4.02 -6.21
C THR A 11 25.09 -3.18 -5.48
N SER A 12 25.29 -1.86 -5.39
CA SER A 12 24.33 -0.94 -4.77
C SER A 12 23.00 -0.93 -5.53
N ILE A 13 23.07 -0.92 -6.86
CA ILE A 13 21.87 -0.96 -7.72
C ILE A 13 21.08 -2.26 -7.47
N VAL A 14 21.77 -3.40 -7.42
CA VAL A 14 21.12 -4.71 -7.17
C VAL A 14 20.47 -4.73 -5.78
N ILE A 15 21.17 -4.31 -4.75
CA ILE A 15 20.64 -4.28 -3.38
C ILE A 15 19.41 -3.35 -3.29
N ASN A 16 19.46 -2.20 -3.95
CA ASN A 16 18.37 -1.24 -3.95
C ASN A 16 17.11 -1.82 -4.61
N PHE A 17 17.19 -2.41 -5.81
CA PHE A 17 15.99 -2.97 -6.43
C PHE A 17 15.46 -4.20 -5.69
N VAL A 18 16.32 -5.01 -5.07
CA VAL A 18 15.88 -6.13 -4.21
C VAL A 18 15.15 -5.63 -2.98
N ALA A 19 15.65 -4.58 -2.33
CA ALA A 19 15.00 -3.96 -1.19
C ALA A 19 13.64 -3.31 -1.58
N ASP A 20 13.59 -2.66 -2.75
CA ASP A 20 12.38 -2.03 -3.26
C ASP A 20 11.31 -3.03 -3.74
N ALA A 21 11.72 -4.21 -4.21
CA ALA A 21 10.80 -5.21 -4.78
C ALA A 21 9.64 -5.58 -3.84
N GLY A 22 9.89 -5.68 -2.53
CA GLY A 22 8.85 -5.95 -1.54
C GLY A 22 7.76 -4.88 -1.50
N PHE A 23 8.15 -3.62 -1.60
CA PHE A 23 7.23 -2.48 -1.62
C PHE A 23 6.57 -2.34 -2.99
N TYR A 24 7.30 -2.53 -4.07
CA TYR A 24 6.76 -2.47 -5.43
C TYR A 24 5.65 -3.49 -5.68
N PHE A 25 5.88 -4.74 -5.25
CA PHE A 25 4.89 -5.81 -5.38
C PHE A 25 3.87 -5.89 -4.22
N PHE A 26 3.84 -4.89 -3.35
CA PHE A 26 2.95 -4.87 -2.19
C PHE A 26 1.46 -5.11 -2.52
N PRO A 27 0.87 -4.55 -3.60
CA PRO A 27 -0.50 -4.84 -4.00
C PRO A 27 -0.75 -6.33 -4.31
N VAL A 28 0.26 -7.04 -4.82
CA VAL A 28 0.19 -8.48 -5.10
C VAL A 28 0.18 -9.29 -3.80
N PHE A 29 1.03 -8.92 -2.83
CA PHE A 29 1.05 -9.57 -1.51
C PHE A 29 -0.26 -9.33 -0.74
N ILE A 30 -0.82 -8.12 -0.85
CA ILE A 30 -2.16 -7.83 -0.32
C ILE A 30 -3.19 -8.72 -1.02
N GLY A 31 -3.08 -8.88 -2.33
CA GLY A 31 -3.92 -9.80 -3.10
C GLY A 31 -3.95 -11.19 -2.50
N ALA A 32 -2.78 -11.76 -2.25
CA ALA A 32 -2.64 -13.10 -1.67
C ALA A 32 -3.18 -13.20 -0.23
N THR A 33 -2.91 -12.19 0.60
CA THR A 33 -3.31 -12.23 2.02
C THR A 33 -4.80 -11.94 2.23
N ALA A 34 -5.33 -10.93 1.53
CA ALA A 34 -6.74 -10.57 1.59
C ALA A 34 -7.65 -11.66 0.99
N SER A 35 -7.19 -12.36 -0.05
CA SER A 35 -7.96 -13.47 -0.64
C SER A 35 -8.22 -14.58 0.38
N ARG A 36 -7.23 -14.92 1.20
CA ARG A 36 -7.40 -15.92 2.28
C ARG A 36 -8.44 -15.48 3.31
N LYS A 37 -8.45 -14.18 3.65
CA LYS A 37 -9.40 -13.63 4.62
C LYS A 37 -10.83 -13.54 4.08
N PHE A 38 -10.99 -13.16 2.82
CA PHE A 38 -12.31 -12.98 2.20
C PHE A 38 -12.84 -14.23 1.49
N GLY A 39 -12.01 -15.27 1.35
CA GLY A 39 -12.37 -16.51 0.65
C GLY A 39 -12.48 -16.34 -0.86
N ALA A 40 -11.59 -15.53 -1.46
CA ALA A 40 -11.48 -15.36 -2.91
C ALA A 40 -10.36 -16.23 -3.48
N ASN A 41 -10.36 -16.43 -4.80
CA ASN A 41 -9.29 -17.13 -5.49
C ASN A 41 -7.97 -16.34 -5.38
N ILE A 42 -6.92 -17.00 -4.86
CA ILE A 42 -5.62 -16.37 -4.60
C ILE A 42 -4.98 -15.87 -5.89
N ALA A 43 -4.98 -16.69 -6.95
CA ALA A 43 -4.34 -16.34 -8.21
C ALA A 43 -5.00 -15.12 -8.88
N ILE A 44 -6.33 -15.06 -8.89
CA ILE A 44 -7.07 -13.92 -9.44
C ILE A 44 -6.85 -12.67 -8.58
N SER A 45 -6.83 -12.81 -7.27
CA SER A 45 -6.56 -11.71 -6.34
C SER A 45 -5.16 -11.13 -6.53
N MET A 46 -4.14 -11.97 -6.71
CA MET A 46 -2.78 -11.55 -7.02
C MET A 46 -2.71 -10.86 -8.39
N LEU A 47 -3.42 -11.38 -9.39
CA LEU A 47 -3.49 -10.77 -10.72
C LEU A 47 -4.10 -9.37 -10.65
N LEU A 48 -5.18 -9.16 -9.90
CA LEU A 48 -5.78 -7.83 -9.71
C LEU A 48 -4.80 -6.86 -9.06
N GLY A 49 -4.02 -7.30 -8.07
CA GLY A 49 -2.95 -6.50 -7.48
C GLY A 49 -1.84 -6.17 -8.50
N ALA A 50 -1.43 -7.15 -9.31
CA ALA A 50 -0.39 -6.98 -10.33
C ALA A 50 -0.82 -6.02 -11.45
N MET A 51 -2.10 -6.03 -11.83
CA MET A 51 -2.63 -5.12 -12.85
C MET A 51 -2.49 -3.64 -12.46
N LEU A 52 -2.63 -3.31 -11.17
CA LEU A 52 -2.50 -1.94 -10.66
C LEU A 52 -1.09 -1.39 -10.74
N ILE A 53 -0.08 -2.28 -10.75
CA ILE A 53 1.35 -1.92 -10.82
C ILE A 53 1.99 -2.29 -12.15
N HIS A 54 1.18 -2.66 -13.14
CA HIS A 54 1.72 -3.08 -14.44
C HIS A 54 2.48 -1.91 -15.12
N PRO A 55 3.71 -2.13 -15.61
CA PRO A 55 4.53 -1.05 -16.17
C PRO A 55 3.86 -0.26 -17.29
N THR A 56 3.12 -0.94 -18.17
CA THR A 56 2.35 -0.28 -19.25
C THR A 56 1.29 0.64 -18.67
N PHE A 57 0.57 0.21 -17.63
CA PHE A 57 -0.43 1.05 -16.98
C PHE A 57 0.21 2.29 -16.34
N ILE A 58 1.31 2.11 -15.59
CA ILE A 58 2.05 3.20 -14.95
C ILE A 58 2.58 4.19 -16.01
N SER A 59 3.14 3.68 -17.12
CA SER A 59 3.66 4.54 -18.19
C SER A 59 2.56 5.35 -18.89
N MET A 60 1.40 4.75 -19.14
CA MET A 60 0.24 5.45 -19.72
C MET A 60 -0.30 6.54 -18.78
N VAL A 61 -0.34 6.27 -17.48
CA VAL A 61 -0.71 7.27 -16.46
C VAL A 61 0.29 8.43 -16.45
N ALA A 62 1.59 8.15 -16.50
CA ALA A 62 2.64 9.16 -16.50
C ALA A 62 2.61 10.04 -17.77
N GLN A 63 2.22 9.47 -18.91
CA GLN A 63 2.06 10.19 -20.19
C GLN A 63 0.73 10.94 -20.29
N GLY A 64 -0.20 10.78 -19.33
CA GLY A 64 -1.54 11.35 -19.41
C GLY A 64 -2.39 10.80 -20.56
N THR A 65 -2.05 9.61 -21.07
CA THR A 65 -2.79 8.97 -22.17
C THR A 65 -4.19 8.57 -21.72
N PRO A 66 -5.26 8.97 -22.42
CA PRO A 66 -6.60 8.57 -22.05
C PRO A 66 -6.77 7.05 -22.24
N MET A 67 -7.27 6.40 -21.22
CA MET A 67 -7.52 4.95 -21.22
C MET A 67 -9.00 4.67 -21.06
N SER A 68 -9.48 3.67 -21.75
CA SER A 68 -10.86 3.19 -21.61
C SER A 68 -10.92 1.67 -21.68
N VAL A 69 -11.89 1.09 -20.98
CA VAL A 69 -12.20 -0.33 -21.02
C VAL A 69 -13.71 -0.49 -21.20
N PHE A 70 -14.13 -1.22 -22.22
CA PHE A 70 -15.54 -1.40 -22.60
C PHE A 70 -16.33 -0.07 -22.72
N GLY A 71 -15.68 1.00 -23.20
CA GLY A 71 -16.29 2.33 -23.30
C GLY A 71 -16.31 3.15 -22.01
N LEU A 72 -15.86 2.59 -20.88
CA LEU A 72 -15.74 3.30 -19.61
C LEU A 72 -14.35 3.93 -19.50
N THR A 73 -14.28 5.21 -19.18
CA THR A 73 -13.01 5.93 -19.00
C THR A 73 -12.34 5.48 -17.70
N ILE A 74 -11.08 5.10 -17.81
CA ILE A 74 -10.21 4.82 -16.66
C ILE A 74 -9.65 6.14 -16.16
N LYS A 75 -9.87 6.46 -14.89
CA LYS A 75 -9.24 7.63 -14.27
C LYS A 75 -7.75 7.36 -14.07
N ALA A 76 -6.92 8.21 -14.69
CA ALA A 76 -5.48 8.16 -14.49
C ALA A 76 -5.15 8.46 -13.02
N GLY A 77 -4.36 7.59 -12.40
CA GLY A 77 -3.90 7.75 -11.02
C GLY A 77 -2.77 6.78 -10.71
N ASN A 78 -1.85 7.19 -9.86
CA ASN A 78 -0.79 6.29 -9.40
C ASN A 78 -1.34 5.40 -8.27
N TYR A 79 -1.68 4.17 -8.61
CA TYR A 79 -2.22 3.18 -7.67
C TYR A 79 -1.17 2.19 -7.16
N ALA A 80 0.10 2.34 -7.56
CA ALA A 80 1.17 1.38 -7.30
C ALA A 80 1.39 1.10 -5.80
N ASN A 81 1.22 2.11 -4.95
CA ASN A 81 1.41 1.96 -3.51
C ASN A 81 0.09 2.00 -2.72
N ALA A 82 -1.05 1.98 -3.42
CA ALA A 82 -2.35 2.12 -2.78
C ALA A 82 -2.89 0.77 -2.29
N VAL A 83 -2.87 0.58 -0.99
CA VAL A 83 -3.37 -0.63 -0.31
C VAL A 83 -4.90 -0.76 -0.41
N PHE A 84 -5.62 0.35 -0.24
CA PHE A 84 -7.08 0.37 -0.25
C PHE A 84 -7.70 -0.16 -1.54
N PRO A 85 -7.26 0.26 -2.75
CA PRO A 85 -7.80 -0.30 -3.98
C PRO A 85 -7.67 -1.82 -4.05
N SER A 86 -6.51 -2.37 -3.63
CA SER A 86 -6.28 -3.81 -3.66
C SER A 86 -7.21 -4.55 -2.70
N ILE A 87 -7.35 -4.10 -1.46
CA ILE A 87 -8.24 -4.74 -0.48
C ILE A 87 -9.70 -4.70 -0.94
N LEU A 88 -10.16 -3.54 -1.42
CA LEU A 88 -11.53 -3.36 -1.90
C LEU A 88 -11.81 -4.22 -3.13
N ALA A 89 -10.86 -4.30 -4.08
CA ALA A 89 -10.99 -5.15 -5.26
C ALA A 89 -11.16 -6.62 -4.88
N ILE A 90 -10.38 -7.12 -3.94
CA ILE A 90 -10.46 -8.51 -3.51
C ILE A 90 -11.73 -8.79 -2.72
N TYR A 91 -12.20 -7.84 -1.92
CA TYR A 91 -13.50 -7.97 -1.26
C TYR A 91 -14.64 -8.09 -2.27
N VAL A 92 -14.66 -7.23 -3.29
CA VAL A 92 -15.66 -7.29 -4.37
C VAL A 92 -15.53 -8.59 -5.17
N LEU A 93 -14.29 -9.00 -5.50
CA LEU A 93 -13.99 -10.26 -6.15
C LEU A 93 -14.60 -11.45 -5.38
N SER A 94 -14.42 -11.49 -4.06
CA SER A 94 -14.96 -12.60 -3.25
C SER A 94 -16.48 -12.71 -3.31
N LYS A 95 -17.17 -11.59 -3.44
CA LYS A 95 -18.63 -11.57 -3.62
C LYS A 95 -19.01 -12.01 -5.03
N LEU A 96 -18.30 -11.52 -6.03
CA LEU A 96 -18.51 -11.87 -7.44
C LEU A 96 -18.30 -13.38 -7.66
N GLU A 97 -17.21 -13.95 -7.16
CA GLU A 97 -16.92 -15.38 -7.29
C GLU A 97 -18.00 -16.24 -6.64
N LYS A 98 -18.54 -15.84 -5.48
CA LYS A 98 -19.67 -16.56 -4.85
C LYS A 98 -20.90 -16.57 -5.73
N VAL A 99 -21.20 -15.45 -6.38
CA VAL A 99 -22.32 -15.34 -7.33
C VAL A 99 -22.06 -16.21 -8.55
N LEU A 100 -20.89 -16.10 -9.17
CA LEU A 100 -20.54 -16.88 -10.35
C LEU A 100 -20.54 -18.38 -10.05
N ASN A 101 -19.99 -18.82 -8.92
CA ASN A 101 -20.00 -20.22 -8.51
C ASN A 101 -21.41 -20.78 -8.32
N LYS A 102 -22.38 -19.94 -7.91
CA LYS A 102 -23.77 -20.36 -7.75
C LYS A 102 -24.48 -20.60 -9.08
N TYR A 103 -24.19 -19.80 -10.10
CA TYR A 103 -24.87 -19.86 -11.39
C TYR A 103 -24.15 -20.68 -12.45
N THR A 104 -22.86 -21.00 -12.25
CA THR A 104 -22.08 -21.75 -13.23
C THR A 104 -22.17 -23.26 -12.97
N PRO A 105 -22.51 -24.08 -13.97
CA PRO A 105 -22.51 -25.55 -13.89
C PRO A 105 -21.13 -26.08 -13.47
N GLU A 106 -21.09 -27.18 -12.72
CA GLU A 106 -19.84 -27.73 -12.14
C GLU A 106 -18.76 -28.02 -13.19
N ILE A 107 -19.16 -28.54 -14.34
CA ILE A 107 -18.26 -28.90 -15.45
C ILE A 107 -17.50 -27.68 -15.99
N LEU A 108 -18.14 -26.51 -16.03
CA LEU A 108 -17.57 -25.27 -16.59
C LEU A 108 -16.99 -24.34 -15.51
N ARG A 109 -17.18 -24.66 -14.24
CA ARG A 109 -16.84 -23.77 -13.12
C ARG A 109 -15.36 -23.43 -13.08
N SER A 110 -14.48 -24.39 -13.35
CA SER A 110 -13.03 -24.19 -13.34
C SER A 110 -12.49 -23.22 -14.40
N ILE A 111 -13.23 -23.05 -15.50
CA ILE A 111 -12.84 -22.17 -16.61
C ILE A 111 -13.67 -20.87 -16.57
N CYS A 112 -14.99 -20.98 -16.47
CA CYS A 112 -15.88 -19.83 -16.58
C CYS A 112 -15.76 -18.89 -15.37
N VAL A 113 -15.64 -19.41 -14.15
CA VAL A 113 -15.56 -18.55 -12.96
C VAL A 113 -14.31 -17.67 -13.00
N PRO A 114 -13.07 -18.17 -13.20
CA PRO A 114 -11.90 -17.30 -13.31
C PRO A 114 -12.00 -16.31 -14.48
N LEU A 115 -12.45 -16.78 -15.66
CA LEU A 115 -12.55 -15.95 -16.85
C LEU A 115 -13.52 -14.77 -16.64
N PHE A 116 -14.74 -15.05 -16.22
CA PHE A 116 -15.73 -13.99 -15.97
C PHE A 116 -15.37 -13.11 -14.77
N SER A 117 -14.74 -13.68 -13.73
CA SER A 117 -14.23 -12.88 -12.61
C SER A 117 -13.24 -11.84 -13.09
N ILE A 118 -12.24 -12.21 -13.89
CA ILE A 118 -11.26 -11.26 -14.40
C ILE A 118 -11.93 -10.23 -15.31
N LEU A 119 -12.75 -10.69 -16.27
CA LEU A 119 -13.38 -9.82 -17.26
C LEU A 119 -14.27 -8.74 -16.60
N ILE A 120 -15.03 -9.12 -15.58
CA ILE A 120 -15.92 -8.20 -14.84
C ILE A 120 -15.11 -7.32 -13.87
N MET A 121 -14.07 -7.87 -13.23
CA MET A 121 -13.27 -7.12 -12.26
C MET A 121 -12.37 -6.07 -12.89
N ILE A 122 -11.96 -6.20 -14.16
CA ILE A 122 -11.16 -5.18 -14.85
C ILE A 122 -11.85 -3.80 -14.82
N PRO A 123 -13.05 -3.62 -15.40
CA PRO A 123 -13.71 -2.32 -15.37
C PRO A 123 -14.07 -1.88 -13.94
N ILE A 124 -14.51 -2.80 -13.08
CA ILE A 124 -14.84 -2.46 -11.69
C ILE A 124 -13.60 -1.94 -10.95
N THR A 125 -12.46 -2.59 -11.11
CA THR A 125 -11.22 -2.20 -10.42
C THR A 125 -10.72 -0.85 -10.93
N PHE A 126 -10.56 -0.67 -12.25
CA PHE A 126 -9.95 0.53 -12.79
C PHE A 126 -10.88 1.75 -12.84
N CYS A 127 -12.19 1.55 -13.12
CA CYS A 127 -13.12 2.67 -13.25
C CYS A 127 -13.72 3.12 -11.91
N PHE A 128 -13.87 2.22 -10.95
CA PHE A 128 -14.56 2.51 -9.69
C PHE A 128 -13.65 2.36 -8.46
N ILE A 129 -13.06 1.18 -8.26
CA ILE A 129 -12.36 0.86 -7.00
C ILE A 129 -11.05 1.63 -6.87
N ALA A 130 -10.25 1.69 -7.93
CA ALA A 130 -8.95 2.36 -7.89
C ALA A 130 -9.10 3.87 -7.63
N PRO A 131 -10.00 4.61 -8.32
CA PRO A 131 -10.28 6.00 -8.00
C PRO A 131 -10.82 6.23 -6.60
N LEU A 132 -11.73 5.35 -6.12
CA LEU A 132 -12.26 5.45 -4.76
C LEU A 132 -11.16 5.29 -3.71
N GLY A 133 -10.31 4.28 -3.86
CA GLY A 133 -9.20 4.05 -2.96
C GLY A 133 -8.17 5.18 -2.97
N ALA A 134 -7.87 5.75 -4.14
CA ALA A 134 -7.00 6.92 -4.26
C ALA A 134 -7.60 8.16 -3.59
N ASN A 135 -8.89 8.42 -3.77
CA ASN A 135 -9.57 9.56 -3.16
C ASN A 135 -9.55 9.49 -1.62
N ILE A 136 -9.70 8.29 -1.03
CA ILE A 136 -9.55 8.11 0.42
C ILE A 136 -8.16 8.57 0.88
N GLY A 137 -7.10 8.22 0.12
CA GLY A 137 -5.75 8.67 0.42
C GLY A 137 -5.57 10.19 0.32
N VAL A 138 -6.12 10.80 -0.73
CA VAL A 138 -6.07 12.26 -0.91
C VAL A 138 -6.78 12.99 0.23
N VAL A 139 -7.97 12.54 0.62
CA VAL A 139 -8.72 13.14 1.74
C VAL A 139 -7.94 13.01 3.05
N LEU A 140 -7.37 11.83 3.33
CA LEU A 140 -6.56 11.63 4.53
C LEU A 140 -5.33 12.56 4.54
N SER A 141 -4.63 12.67 3.42
CA SER A 141 -3.49 13.58 3.27
C SER A 141 -3.88 15.05 3.45
N ALA A 142 -5.03 15.45 2.91
CA ALA A 142 -5.54 16.81 3.07
C ALA A 142 -5.88 17.15 4.54
N ILE A 143 -6.49 16.21 5.27
CA ILE A 143 -6.78 16.37 6.70
C ILE A 143 -5.50 16.56 7.50
N ILE A 144 -4.49 15.73 7.25
CA ILE A 144 -3.21 15.79 7.95
C ILE A 144 -2.50 17.12 7.67
N ASN A 145 -2.48 17.54 6.39
CA ASN A 145 -1.91 18.82 6.00
C ASN A 145 -2.62 20.00 6.69
N PHE A 146 -3.95 19.98 6.71
CA PHE A 146 -4.75 21.01 7.39
C PHE A 146 -4.38 21.11 8.88
N ILE A 147 -4.29 19.97 9.57
CA ILE A 147 -3.91 19.94 10.99
C ILE A 147 -2.50 20.49 11.19
N TYR A 148 -1.55 20.09 10.33
CA TYR A 148 -0.18 20.54 10.43
C TYR A 148 -0.03 22.05 10.22
N VAL A 149 -0.62 22.58 9.16
CA VAL A 149 -0.54 24.00 8.80
C VAL A 149 -1.15 24.90 9.87
N ASN A 150 -2.30 24.48 10.44
CA ASN A 150 -3.01 25.31 11.42
C ASN A 150 -2.53 25.17 12.88
N PHE A 151 -1.96 24.02 13.23
CA PHE A 151 -1.59 23.71 14.63
C PHE A 151 -0.10 23.55 14.85
N GLY A 152 0.75 23.70 13.84
CA GLY A 152 2.21 23.67 13.97
C GLY A 152 2.74 22.40 14.66
N GLY A 153 3.46 22.58 15.77
CA GLY A 153 4.03 21.45 16.52
C GLY A 153 3.00 20.45 17.05
N PHE A 154 1.81 20.88 17.40
CA PHE A 154 0.70 20.00 17.76
C PHE A 154 0.25 19.17 16.54
N GLY A 155 0.27 19.76 15.35
CA GLY A 155 0.02 19.06 14.10
C GLY A 155 1.01 17.91 13.85
N VAL A 156 2.29 18.10 14.18
CA VAL A 156 3.31 17.02 14.10
C VAL A 156 2.97 15.87 15.06
N ALA A 157 2.53 16.18 16.28
CA ALA A 157 2.12 15.15 17.25
C ALA A 157 0.90 14.34 16.75
N VAL A 158 -0.12 15.02 16.21
CA VAL A 158 -1.29 14.36 15.62
C VAL A 158 -0.88 13.51 14.41
N PHE A 159 0.00 14.02 13.55
CA PHE A 159 0.55 13.25 12.43
C PHE A 159 1.26 11.98 12.90
N ALA A 160 2.13 12.09 13.93
CA ALA A 160 2.82 10.93 14.49
C ALA A 160 1.85 9.87 15.05
N CYS A 161 0.73 10.29 15.63
CA CYS A 161 -0.33 9.37 16.09
C CYS A 161 -1.08 8.69 14.93
N LEU A 162 -1.29 9.38 13.81
CA LEU A 162 -2.00 8.84 12.64
C LEU A 162 -1.08 8.03 11.73
N GLN A 163 0.22 8.22 11.82
CA GLN A 163 1.21 7.56 10.97
C GLN A 163 1.11 6.03 10.93
N PRO A 164 0.91 5.28 12.04
CA PRO A 164 0.74 3.84 11.98
C PRO A 164 -0.42 3.43 11.08
N ILE A 165 -1.52 4.17 11.10
CA ILE A 165 -2.68 3.92 10.24
C ILE A 165 -2.33 4.19 8.77
N MET A 166 -1.58 5.26 8.51
CA MET A 166 -1.12 5.60 7.16
C MET A 166 -0.15 4.55 6.61
N VAL A 167 0.73 4.02 7.44
CA VAL A 167 1.65 2.93 7.05
C VAL A 167 0.87 1.66 6.71
N LEU A 168 -0.08 1.26 7.56
CA LEU A 168 -0.94 0.10 7.33
C LEU A 168 -1.76 0.21 6.03
N THR A 169 -2.11 1.42 5.64
CA THR A 169 -2.89 1.69 4.43
C THR A 169 -2.03 1.98 3.20
N GLY A 170 -0.69 2.06 3.35
CA GLY A 170 0.24 2.43 2.30
C GLY A 170 0.22 3.91 1.91
N MET A 171 -0.60 4.72 2.60
CA MET A 171 -0.76 6.16 2.29
C MET A 171 0.43 7.02 2.69
N HIS A 172 1.34 6.50 3.52
CA HIS A 172 2.56 7.22 3.91
C HIS A 172 3.43 7.62 2.70
N VAL A 173 3.42 6.83 1.61
CA VAL A 173 4.16 7.14 0.38
C VAL A 173 3.59 8.38 -0.32
N ALA A 174 2.29 8.64 -0.22
CA ALA A 174 1.66 9.84 -0.75
C ALA A 174 2.15 11.13 -0.05
N MET A 175 2.76 10.99 1.13
CA MET A 175 3.33 12.12 1.86
C MET A 175 4.73 12.54 1.37
N VAL A 176 5.40 11.75 0.50
CA VAL A 176 6.74 12.08 -0.02
C VAL A 176 6.75 13.39 -0.81
N PRO A 177 5.85 13.62 -1.81
CA PRO A 177 5.78 14.90 -2.51
C PRO A 177 5.47 16.08 -1.58
N TYR A 178 4.59 15.85 -0.59
CA TYR A 178 4.28 16.84 0.42
C TYR A 178 5.51 17.21 1.27
N GLY A 179 6.30 16.22 1.68
CA GLY A 179 7.54 16.44 2.40
C GLY A 179 8.52 17.31 1.61
N LEU A 180 8.72 17.02 0.33
CA LEU A 180 9.60 17.81 -0.54
C LEU A 180 9.11 19.26 -0.68
N GLN A 181 7.81 19.48 -0.86
CA GLN A 181 7.22 20.80 -0.91
C GLN A 181 7.36 21.56 0.42
N SER A 182 7.16 20.87 1.55
CA SER A 182 7.32 21.45 2.88
C SER A 182 8.77 21.87 3.15
N PHE A 183 9.73 21.08 2.69
CA PHE A 183 11.15 21.44 2.79
C PHE A 183 11.48 22.70 2.03
N GLN A 184 10.95 22.86 0.82
CA GLN A 184 11.12 24.08 0.04
C GLN A 184 10.49 25.33 0.67
N THR A 185 9.35 25.13 1.38
CA THR A 185 8.58 26.24 1.97
C THR A 185 9.06 26.61 3.36
N TYR A 186 9.38 25.62 4.20
CA TYR A 186 9.65 25.79 5.63
C TYR A 186 11.09 25.47 6.04
N GLY A 187 11.90 24.90 5.15
CA GLY A 187 13.27 24.50 5.44
C GLY A 187 13.41 23.22 6.28
N PHE A 188 12.32 22.51 6.56
CA PHE A 188 12.32 21.24 7.30
C PHE A 188 11.24 20.29 6.80
N LEU A 189 11.36 19.02 7.20
CA LEU A 189 10.49 17.92 6.77
C LEU A 189 9.61 17.46 7.95
N PRO A 190 8.41 18.03 8.13
CA PRO A 190 7.54 17.70 9.27
C PRO A 190 7.11 16.23 9.30
N ASN A 191 6.88 15.66 8.13
CA ASN A 191 6.54 14.24 7.97
C ASN A 191 7.68 13.31 8.42
N VAL A 192 8.94 13.68 8.21
CA VAL A 192 10.10 12.89 8.68
C VAL A 192 10.19 12.91 10.20
N ILE A 193 9.99 14.07 10.83
CA ILE A 193 9.98 14.19 12.29
C ILE A 193 8.87 13.31 12.88
N GLY A 194 7.66 13.38 12.33
CA GLY A 194 6.53 12.55 12.75
C GLY A 194 6.81 11.04 12.56
N THR A 195 7.48 10.68 11.46
CA THR A 195 7.87 9.29 11.20
C THR A 195 8.90 8.78 12.21
N LEU A 196 9.92 9.56 12.52
CA LEU A 196 10.92 9.19 13.53
C LEU A 196 10.27 8.97 14.90
N ILE A 197 9.42 9.90 15.35
CA ILE A 197 8.69 9.77 16.62
C ILE A 197 7.86 8.49 16.62
N ASN A 198 7.16 8.20 15.53
CA ASN A 198 6.34 6.99 15.40
C ASN A 198 7.17 5.71 15.47
N ASN A 199 8.32 5.66 14.80
CA ASN A 199 9.20 4.50 14.79
C ASN A 199 9.75 4.19 16.19
N PHE A 200 10.14 5.22 16.95
CA PHE A 200 10.53 5.06 18.35
C PHE A 200 9.37 4.56 19.22
N ASN A 201 8.16 5.08 19.03
CA ASN A 201 6.99 4.65 19.76
C ASN A 201 6.63 3.17 19.45
N GLN A 202 6.69 2.76 18.19
CA GLN A 202 6.48 1.36 17.80
C GLN A 202 7.56 0.44 18.37
N GLY A 203 8.82 0.88 18.34
CA GLY A 203 9.93 0.16 18.94
C GLY A 203 9.73 -0.06 20.44
N ALA A 204 9.38 1.02 21.16
CA ALA A 204 9.12 0.97 22.59
C ALA A 204 7.91 0.07 22.95
N ALA A 205 6.81 0.16 22.18
CA ALA A 205 5.64 -0.68 22.37
C ALA A 205 5.98 -2.16 22.14
N SER A 206 6.72 -2.47 21.08
CA SER A 206 7.19 -3.83 20.79
C SER A 206 8.10 -4.36 21.89
N LEU A 207 9.01 -3.52 22.43
CA LEU A 207 9.88 -3.89 23.54
C LEU A 207 9.08 -4.18 24.82
N ALA A 208 8.06 -3.37 25.11
CA ALA A 208 7.18 -3.60 26.25
C ALA A 208 6.42 -4.96 26.15
N VAL A 209 5.99 -5.34 24.95
CA VAL A 209 5.40 -6.66 24.68
C VAL A 209 6.43 -7.77 24.93
N ALA A 210 7.68 -7.58 24.43
CA ALA A 210 8.75 -8.55 24.60
C ALA A 210 9.11 -8.80 26.08
N LEU A 211 9.04 -7.74 26.89
CA LEU A 211 9.33 -7.84 28.33
C LEU A 211 8.19 -8.53 29.11
N LYS A 212 6.94 -8.36 28.70
CA LYS A 212 5.77 -8.81 29.45
C LYS A 212 5.23 -10.18 28.99
N THR A 213 5.49 -10.59 27.75
CA THR A 213 4.99 -11.86 27.22
C THR A 213 5.73 -13.07 27.79
N LYS A 214 4.98 -14.12 28.09
CA LYS A 214 5.53 -15.44 28.47
C LYS A 214 5.74 -16.37 27.27
N ASP A 215 5.16 -16.04 26.12
CA ASP A 215 5.30 -16.80 24.89
C ASP A 215 6.66 -16.49 24.24
N LYS A 216 7.50 -17.54 24.10
CA LYS A 216 8.84 -17.42 23.51
C LYS A 216 8.84 -16.98 22.05
N SER A 217 7.86 -17.42 21.25
CA SER A 217 7.72 -17.06 19.84
C SER A 217 7.36 -15.58 19.71
N LEU A 218 6.35 -15.15 20.47
CA LEU A 218 5.93 -13.75 20.48
C LEU A 218 7.04 -12.82 21.01
N LYS A 219 7.79 -13.28 22.02
CA LYS A 219 8.94 -12.54 22.56
C LYS A 219 10.02 -12.30 21.51
N SER A 220 10.41 -13.34 20.78
CA SER A 220 11.41 -13.24 19.70
C SER A 220 10.96 -12.29 18.61
N THR A 221 9.70 -12.41 18.15
CA THR A 221 9.11 -11.52 17.14
C THR A 221 9.07 -10.08 17.61
N ALA A 222 8.68 -9.85 18.87
CA ALA A 222 8.59 -8.51 19.44
C ALA A 222 9.98 -7.84 19.61
N ILE A 223 11.02 -8.60 19.97
CA ILE A 223 12.41 -8.09 20.03
C ILE A 223 12.89 -7.70 18.62
N SER A 224 12.66 -8.58 17.64
CA SER A 224 13.03 -8.30 16.25
C SER A 224 12.32 -7.05 15.73
N ALA A 225 11.00 -6.93 15.95
CA ALA A 225 10.23 -5.76 15.56
C ALA A 225 10.73 -4.47 16.24
N ALA A 226 11.04 -4.52 17.55
CA ALA A 226 11.58 -3.37 18.29
C ALA A 226 12.92 -2.91 17.72
N THR A 227 13.83 -3.86 17.48
CA THR A 227 15.14 -3.58 16.91
C THR A 227 15.06 -2.97 15.52
N THR A 228 14.20 -3.53 14.66
CA THR A 228 13.98 -3.02 13.30
C THR A 228 13.40 -1.61 13.33
N ALA A 229 12.39 -1.35 14.15
CA ALA A 229 11.76 -0.04 14.24
C ALA A 229 12.71 1.06 14.75
N ILE A 230 13.64 0.73 15.66
CA ILE A 230 14.59 1.71 16.22
C ILE A 230 15.79 1.94 15.28
N ILE A 231 16.28 0.90 14.60
CA ILE A 231 17.49 0.98 13.76
C ILE A 231 17.18 1.43 12.34
N ALA A 232 16.07 0.98 11.77
CA ALA A 232 15.70 1.27 10.39
C ALA A 232 14.76 2.50 10.25
N GLY A 233 14.25 3.02 11.36
CA GLY A 233 13.48 4.28 11.43
C GLY A 233 14.39 5.46 11.60
#